data_780f83735b08d7162f7abf01fd0f8893
#
_entry.id   780f83735b08d7162f7abf01fd0f8893
#
_cell.length_a   1.000
_cell.length_b   1.000
_cell.length_c   1.000
_cell.angle_alpha   90.00
_cell.angle_beta   90.00
_cell.angle_gamma   90.00
#
_symmetry.space_group_name_H-M   'P 1'
#
loop_
_entity.id
_entity.type
_entity.pdbx_description
1 polymer ?
#
loop_
_entity_poly.entity_id
_entity_poly.type
_entity_poly.pdbx_seq_one_letter_code
_entity_poly.pdbx_strand_id
1 'polypeptide(L)'
;MKDKVKGGGSLTALPIIETQAGDVSAYIPTNVISITDGQIFLETDLFNQGNRPAINVGISVSRVGGNAQLKAMKKVAGTLKIDQAQFRELESFSKFGGEMDAVTAFTIDKGQKNTQLLIQPQYSPMPVEEQIAILYCGTQGLLKGVPLDKVHDFEKEFLRELHTSHQHDVLDILKTGTINDDIRKKLEETAKQLTCLLYTSDAADDMQCVD
;
A
#
# COMPACT_ATOMS: atom_id res chain seq x y z
N MET A 1 29.86 9.33 -2.55
CA MET A 1 30.15 8.90 -3.94
C MET A 1 29.99 10.02 -4.97
N LYS A 2 29.17 11.05 -4.71
CA LYS A 2 28.91 12.13 -5.68
C LYS A 2 30.18 12.80 -6.21
N ASP A 3 31.20 12.94 -5.38
CA ASP A 3 32.41 13.71 -5.73
C ASP A 3 33.47 12.86 -6.43
N LYS A 4 33.33 11.56 -6.53
CA LYS A 4 34.32 10.64 -7.10
C LYS A 4 33.92 9.99 -8.41
N VAL A 5 32.64 10.05 -8.79
CA VAL A 5 32.11 9.44 -10.01
C VAL A 5 31.37 10.49 -10.83
N LYS A 6 31.75 10.69 -12.08
CA LYS A 6 31.05 11.57 -13.02
C LYS A 6 29.58 11.13 -13.13
N GLY A 7 28.65 12.03 -12.77
CA GLY A 7 27.22 11.80 -12.85
C GLY A 7 26.56 11.27 -11.56
N GLY A 8 27.32 10.95 -10.53
CA GLY A 8 26.78 10.36 -9.31
C GLY A 8 26.25 8.94 -9.54
N GLY A 9 25.50 8.41 -8.57
CA GLY A 9 24.87 7.09 -8.69
C GLY A 9 24.60 6.46 -7.34
N SER A 10 23.83 5.38 -7.34
CA SER A 10 23.58 4.53 -6.18
C SER A 10 23.73 3.05 -6.57
N LEU A 11 24.16 2.25 -5.62
CA LEU A 11 24.23 0.80 -5.74
C LEU A 11 23.51 0.21 -4.55
N THR A 12 22.50 -0.63 -4.81
CA THR A 12 21.77 -1.37 -3.80
C THR A 12 22.03 -2.87 -4.00
N ALA A 13 22.44 -3.55 -2.95
CA ALA A 13 22.59 -5.02 -2.94
C ALA A 13 21.45 -5.63 -2.11
N LEU A 14 20.80 -6.64 -2.64
CA LEU A 14 19.75 -7.41 -1.99
C LEU A 14 20.19 -8.87 -1.85
N PRO A 15 20.98 -9.22 -0.80
CA PRO A 15 21.34 -10.62 -0.55
C PRO A 15 20.10 -11.40 -0.11
N ILE A 16 19.93 -12.59 -0.66
CA ILE A 16 18.84 -13.51 -0.32
C ILE A 16 19.38 -14.54 0.63
N ILE A 17 18.75 -14.68 1.80
CA ILE A 17 19.09 -15.63 2.83
C ILE A 17 17.90 -16.55 3.09
N GLU A 18 18.13 -17.85 2.98
CA GLU A 18 17.14 -18.85 3.36
C GLU A 18 17.11 -19.02 4.88
N THR A 19 15.90 -19.04 5.45
CA THR A 19 15.68 -19.38 6.86
C THR A 19 15.03 -20.76 6.96
N GLN A 20 15.45 -21.58 7.89
CA GLN A 20 14.79 -22.85 8.19
C GLN A 20 13.58 -22.57 9.10
N ALA A 21 12.40 -22.98 8.67
CA ALA A 21 11.15 -22.78 9.41
C ALA A 21 10.88 -21.33 9.87
N GLY A 22 11.41 -20.32 9.14
CA GLY A 22 11.25 -18.93 9.51
C GLY A 22 12.14 -18.45 10.67
N ASP A 23 13.11 -19.27 11.13
CA ASP A 23 13.99 -18.90 12.24
C ASP A 23 15.01 -17.84 11.83
N VAL A 24 14.73 -16.59 12.21
CA VAL A 24 15.63 -15.45 12.00
C VAL A 24 16.70 -15.34 13.09
N SER A 25 16.60 -16.10 14.17
CA SER A 25 17.56 -16.10 15.28
C SER A 25 18.80 -16.98 15.02
N ALA A 26 18.76 -17.79 13.96
CA ALA A 26 19.89 -18.60 13.52
C ALA A 26 21.12 -17.74 13.18
N TYR A 27 22.30 -18.34 13.22
CA TYR A 27 23.59 -17.64 13.09
C TYR A 27 23.71 -16.80 11.79
N ILE A 28 23.36 -17.38 10.64
CA ILE A 28 23.50 -16.69 9.35
C ILE A 28 22.50 -15.52 9.22
N PRO A 29 21.18 -15.71 9.44
CA PRO A 29 20.22 -14.59 9.40
C PRO A 29 20.59 -13.46 10.35
N THR A 30 20.95 -13.78 11.60
CA THR A 30 21.32 -12.77 12.61
C THR A 30 22.52 -11.94 12.17
N ASN A 31 23.57 -12.57 11.64
CA ASN A 31 24.75 -11.84 11.16
C ASN A 31 24.41 -10.94 9.96
N VAL A 32 23.63 -11.43 9.00
CA VAL A 32 23.26 -10.64 7.81
C VAL A 32 22.38 -9.44 8.19
N ILE A 33 21.41 -9.63 9.09
CA ILE A 33 20.57 -8.54 9.60
C ILE A 33 21.42 -7.48 10.31
N SER A 34 22.47 -7.89 11.04
CA SER A 34 23.33 -6.96 11.76
C SER A 34 24.24 -6.12 10.84
N ILE A 35 24.66 -6.70 9.71
CA ILE A 35 25.59 -6.07 8.75
C ILE A 35 24.86 -5.17 7.75
N THR A 36 23.62 -5.54 7.37
CA THR A 36 22.82 -4.82 6.37
C THR A 36 22.02 -3.67 6.98
N ASP A 37 21.47 -2.79 6.13
CA ASP A 37 20.64 -1.66 6.56
C ASP A 37 19.16 -2.04 6.81
N GLY A 38 18.89 -3.31 6.99
CA GLY A 38 17.56 -3.84 7.29
C GLY A 38 17.28 -5.15 6.58
N GLN A 39 16.05 -5.62 6.68
CA GLN A 39 15.59 -6.88 6.08
C GLN A 39 14.18 -6.73 5.52
N ILE A 40 13.92 -7.44 4.44
CA ILE A 40 12.59 -7.72 3.91
C ILE A 40 12.28 -9.16 4.26
N PHE A 41 11.30 -9.38 5.14
CA PHE A 41 10.96 -10.72 5.63
C PHE A 41 9.79 -11.29 4.83
N LEU A 42 10.00 -12.47 4.23
CA LEU A 42 8.99 -13.20 3.47
C LEU A 42 8.46 -14.37 4.29
N GLU A 43 7.13 -14.51 4.34
CA GLU A 43 6.46 -15.57 5.10
C GLU A 43 5.72 -16.54 4.16
N THR A 44 5.90 -17.85 4.42
CA THR A 44 5.23 -18.90 3.67
C THR A 44 3.71 -18.85 3.84
N ASP A 45 3.23 -18.52 5.03
CA ASP A 45 1.79 -18.42 5.31
C ASP A 45 1.12 -17.31 4.51
N LEU A 46 1.75 -16.14 4.40
CA LEU A 46 1.27 -15.04 3.55
C LEU A 46 1.25 -15.45 2.07
N PHE A 47 2.28 -16.17 1.62
CA PHE A 47 2.34 -16.66 0.25
C PHE A 47 1.20 -17.64 -0.06
N ASN A 48 0.92 -18.57 0.85
CA ASN A 48 -0.16 -19.56 0.72
C ASN A 48 -1.55 -18.92 0.77
N GLN A 49 -1.70 -17.79 1.49
CA GLN A 49 -2.92 -16.98 1.51
C GLN A 49 -3.13 -16.17 0.23
N GLY A 50 -2.17 -16.17 -0.71
CA GLY A 50 -2.25 -15.42 -1.95
C GLY A 50 -1.64 -14.02 -1.90
N ASN A 51 -1.09 -13.61 -0.75
CA ASN A 51 -0.39 -12.32 -0.62
C ASN A 51 0.96 -12.39 -1.33
N ARG A 52 1.09 -11.74 -2.49
CA ARG A 52 2.29 -11.75 -3.32
C ARG A 52 2.64 -10.33 -3.75
N PRO A 53 3.82 -9.81 -3.34
CA PRO A 53 4.87 -10.47 -2.56
C PRO A 53 4.45 -10.77 -1.10
N ALA A 54 4.93 -11.90 -0.57
CA ALA A 54 4.58 -12.40 0.76
C ALA A 54 5.35 -11.69 1.89
N ILE A 55 5.37 -10.36 1.86
CA ILE A 55 6.16 -9.53 2.77
C ILE A 55 5.44 -9.33 4.09
N ASN A 56 6.07 -9.72 5.18
CA ASN A 56 5.62 -9.33 6.51
C ASN A 56 6.10 -7.92 6.85
N VAL A 57 5.20 -6.95 6.76
CA VAL A 57 5.48 -5.52 7.02
C VAL A 57 5.84 -5.26 8.50
N GLY A 58 5.34 -6.08 9.43
CA GLY A 58 5.59 -5.95 10.87
C GLY A 58 7.05 -6.19 11.24
N ILE A 59 7.63 -7.27 10.70
CA ILE A 59 9.00 -7.73 11.01
C ILE A 59 10.02 -7.09 10.07
N SER A 60 9.60 -6.68 8.88
CA SER A 60 10.48 -6.00 7.93
C SER A 60 10.91 -4.63 8.43
N VAL A 61 12.19 -4.33 8.32
CA VAL A 61 12.80 -3.08 8.82
C VAL A 61 13.73 -2.52 7.75
N SER A 62 13.71 -1.21 7.58
CA SER A 62 14.72 -0.48 6.82
C SER A 62 15.28 0.67 7.67
N ARG A 63 16.58 0.67 7.90
CA ARG A 63 17.27 1.74 8.64
C ARG A 63 17.38 3.03 7.81
N VAL A 64 17.47 2.92 6.49
CA VAL A 64 17.48 4.05 5.56
C VAL A 64 16.06 4.54 5.29
N GLY A 65 15.16 3.66 5.02
CA GLY A 65 13.70 3.76 4.88
C GLY A 65 13.18 5.12 4.46
N GLY A 66 12.60 5.82 5.42
CA GLY A 66 11.95 7.11 5.19
C GLY A 66 12.85 8.23 4.66
N ASN A 67 14.18 8.11 4.77
CA ASN A 67 15.12 9.11 4.20
C ASN A 67 15.31 8.94 2.69
N ALA A 68 15.06 7.74 2.16
CA ALA A 68 15.11 7.46 0.74
C ALA A 68 13.77 7.73 0.03
N GLN A 69 12.68 7.85 0.78
CA GLN A 69 11.34 8.09 0.23
C GLN A 69 11.13 9.53 -0.19
N LEU A 70 10.33 9.73 -1.24
CA LEU A 70 9.78 11.04 -1.57
C LEU A 70 8.89 11.56 -0.43
N LYS A 71 8.83 12.88 -0.25
CA LYS A 71 8.05 13.50 0.83
C LYS A 71 6.56 13.09 0.80
N ALA A 72 5.98 13.01 -0.40
CA ALA A 72 4.61 12.56 -0.60
C ALA A 72 4.43 11.10 -0.18
N MET A 73 5.30 10.19 -0.63
CA MET A 73 5.29 8.78 -0.22
C MET A 73 5.41 8.64 1.31
N LYS A 74 6.33 9.37 1.93
CA LYS A 74 6.51 9.34 3.39
C LYS A 74 5.25 9.76 4.16
N LYS A 75 4.50 10.75 3.64
CA LYS A 75 3.24 11.20 4.25
C LYS A 75 2.14 10.16 4.12
N VAL A 76 2.03 9.53 2.95
CA VAL A 76 0.96 8.58 2.65
C VAL A 76 1.23 7.22 3.28
N ALA A 77 2.43 6.68 3.12
CA ALA A 77 2.78 5.36 3.63
C ALA A 77 3.11 5.33 5.13
N GLY A 78 3.25 6.50 5.77
CA GLY A 78 3.65 6.59 7.18
C GLY A 78 2.69 5.90 8.15
N THR A 79 1.40 5.94 7.87
CA THR A 79 0.35 5.31 8.69
C THR A 79 0.09 3.85 8.30
N LEU A 80 0.46 3.44 7.08
CA LEU A 80 0.13 2.13 6.53
C LEU A 80 0.62 0.97 7.42
N LYS A 81 1.83 1.09 7.96
CA LYS A 81 2.39 0.06 8.85
C LYS A 81 1.57 -0.08 10.15
N ILE A 82 1.11 1.04 10.71
CA ILE A 82 0.28 1.07 11.93
C ILE A 82 -1.10 0.50 11.60
N ASP A 83 -1.72 0.96 10.51
CA ASP A 83 -3.02 0.47 10.04
C ASP A 83 -3.00 -1.05 9.83
N GLN A 84 -1.95 -1.59 9.20
CA GLN A 84 -1.78 -3.02 8.99
C GLN A 84 -1.54 -3.80 10.29
N ALA A 85 -0.82 -3.24 11.26
CA ALA A 85 -0.63 -3.87 12.56
C ALA A 85 -1.95 -3.97 13.33
N GLN A 86 -2.74 -2.87 13.36
CA GLN A 86 -4.07 -2.84 13.98
C GLN A 86 -5.04 -3.84 13.29
N PHE A 87 -5.02 -3.88 11.96
CA PHE A 87 -5.82 -4.82 11.21
C PHE A 87 -5.53 -6.27 11.60
N ARG A 88 -4.24 -6.69 11.65
CA ARG A 88 -3.86 -8.05 12.01
C ARG A 88 -4.31 -8.44 13.43
N GLU A 89 -4.20 -7.51 14.36
CA GLU A 89 -4.66 -7.71 15.74
C GLU A 89 -6.18 -7.92 15.76
N LEU A 90 -6.95 -7.04 15.14
CA LEU A 90 -8.41 -7.11 15.08
C LEU A 90 -8.91 -8.32 14.28
N GLU A 91 -8.24 -8.69 13.18
CA GLU A 91 -8.58 -9.87 12.39
C GLU A 91 -8.47 -11.15 13.23
N SER A 92 -7.46 -11.24 14.09
CA SER A 92 -7.31 -12.40 14.98
C SER A 92 -8.48 -12.51 15.96
N PHE A 93 -8.93 -11.38 16.54
CA PHE A 93 -10.10 -11.34 17.43
C PHE A 93 -11.41 -11.65 16.69
N SER A 94 -11.59 -11.14 15.49
CA SER A 94 -12.78 -11.38 14.66
C SER A 94 -13.03 -12.88 14.39
N LYS A 95 -11.96 -13.65 14.22
CA LYS A 95 -12.06 -15.11 14.01
C LYS A 95 -12.63 -15.87 15.22
N PHE A 96 -12.66 -15.27 16.40
CA PHE A 96 -13.22 -15.88 17.62
C PHE A 96 -14.69 -15.52 17.90
N GLY A 97 -15.39 -14.84 16.97
CA GLY A 97 -16.86 -14.72 16.98
C GLY A 97 -17.43 -13.64 17.93
N GLY A 98 -16.67 -12.59 18.22
CA GLY A 98 -17.19 -11.44 18.97
C GLY A 98 -18.11 -10.55 18.12
N GLU A 99 -19.11 -9.91 18.73
CA GLU A 99 -19.87 -8.83 18.11
C GLU A 99 -18.90 -7.67 17.81
N MET A 100 -18.85 -7.28 16.53
CA MET A 100 -18.01 -6.18 16.09
C MET A 100 -18.81 -4.88 16.06
N ASP A 101 -18.26 -3.84 16.68
CA ASP A 101 -18.77 -2.48 16.52
C ASP A 101 -18.44 -1.93 15.12
N ALA A 102 -19.14 -0.89 14.71
CA ALA A 102 -18.98 -0.29 13.37
C ALA A 102 -17.56 0.22 13.10
N VAL A 103 -16.84 0.67 14.14
CA VAL A 103 -15.46 1.17 14.01
C VAL A 103 -14.48 0.02 13.75
N THR A 104 -14.62 -1.07 14.49
CA THR A 104 -13.83 -2.28 14.31
C THR A 104 -14.07 -2.89 12.92
N ALA A 105 -15.34 -3.00 12.50
CA ALA A 105 -15.70 -3.48 11.18
C ALA A 105 -15.08 -2.64 10.06
N PHE A 106 -15.12 -1.31 10.17
CA PHE A 106 -14.47 -0.40 9.22
C PHE A 106 -12.94 -0.58 9.19
N THR A 107 -12.31 -0.77 10.34
CA THR A 107 -10.85 -0.96 10.43
C THR A 107 -10.42 -2.26 9.77
N ILE A 108 -11.21 -3.32 9.94
CA ILE A 108 -10.97 -4.61 9.29
C ILE A 108 -11.18 -4.51 7.77
N ASP A 109 -12.27 -3.91 7.31
CA ASP A 109 -12.55 -3.69 5.88
C ASP A 109 -11.43 -2.90 5.21
N LYS A 110 -11.02 -1.77 5.82
CA LYS A 110 -9.90 -0.95 5.36
C LYS A 110 -8.58 -1.76 5.30
N GLY A 111 -8.30 -2.55 6.32
CA GLY A 111 -7.08 -3.36 6.39
C GLY A 111 -7.04 -4.47 5.33
N GLN A 112 -8.17 -5.14 5.07
CA GLN A 112 -8.30 -6.13 4.01
C GLN A 112 -8.07 -5.51 2.63
N LYS A 113 -8.70 -4.37 2.36
CA LYS A 113 -8.54 -3.64 1.09
C LYS A 113 -7.11 -3.15 0.89
N ASN A 114 -6.48 -2.60 1.95
CA ASN A 114 -5.06 -2.25 1.90
C ASN A 114 -4.17 -3.45 1.61
N THR A 115 -4.50 -4.62 2.14
CA THR A 115 -3.75 -5.85 1.83
C THR A 115 -3.89 -6.21 0.35
N GLN A 116 -5.09 -6.08 -0.24
CA GLN A 116 -5.29 -6.30 -1.68
C GLN A 116 -4.49 -5.32 -2.54
N LEU A 117 -4.47 -4.02 -2.18
CA LEU A 117 -3.67 -3.01 -2.90
C LEU A 117 -2.15 -3.26 -2.83
N LEU A 118 -1.68 -4.03 -1.84
CA LEU A 118 -0.26 -4.38 -1.71
C LEU A 118 0.10 -5.64 -2.52
N ILE A 119 -0.87 -6.37 -3.05
CA ILE A 119 -0.63 -7.52 -3.94
C ILE A 119 -0.24 -6.98 -5.31
N GLN A 120 0.90 -7.43 -5.81
CA GLN A 120 1.48 -6.95 -7.05
C GLN A 120 1.81 -8.12 -7.99
N PRO A 121 1.46 -8.04 -9.28
CA PRO A 121 1.86 -9.04 -10.26
C PRO A 121 3.38 -9.11 -10.41
N GLN A 122 3.89 -10.30 -10.71
CA GLN A 122 5.31 -10.50 -11.00
C GLN A 122 5.70 -9.73 -12.27
N TYR A 123 6.88 -9.10 -12.24
CA TYR A 123 7.44 -8.31 -13.36
C TYR A 123 6.60 -7.09 -13.78
N SER A 124 5.73 -6.59 -12.92
CA SER A 124 4.91 -5.41 -13.15
C SER A 124 5.22 -4.31 -12.12
N PRO A 125 6.37 -3.63 -12.24
CA PRO A 125 6.70 -2.53 -11.34
C PRO A 125 5.78 -1.34 -11.58
N MET A 126 5.28 -0.74 -10.49
CA MET A 126 4.42 0.43 -10.53
C MET A 126 5.26 1.70 -10.35
N PRO A 127 5.07 2.77 -11.17
CA PRO A 127 5.70 4.08 -10.95
C PRO A 127 5.35 4.67 -9.59
N VAL A 128 6.26 5.48 -9.03
CA VAL A 128 6.12 5.99 -7.66
C VAL A 128 4.91 6.91 -7.48
N GLU A 129 4.56 7.70 -8.50
CA GLU A 129 3.38 8.56 -8.51
C GLU A 129 2.08 7.76 -8.41
N GLU A 130 2.00 6.65 -9.12
CA GLU A 130 0.86 5.73 -9.06
C GLU A 130 0.77 5.05 -7.70
N GLN A 131 1.92 4.58 -7.15
CA GLN A 131 1.97 4.02 -5.80
C GLN A 131 1.45 5.00 -4.75
N ILE A 132 1.84 6.29 -4.83
CA ILE A 132 1.38 7.33 -3.91
C ILE A 132 -0.14 7.51 -4.02
N ALA A 133 -0.68 7.58 -5.23
CA ALA A 133 -2.10 7.77 -5.47
C ALA A 133 -2.94 6.59 -4.92
N ILE A 134 -2.56 5.36 -5.21
CA ILE A 134 -3.26 4.15 -4.74
C ILE A 134 -3.16 4.00 -3.23
N LEU A 135 -1.97 4.16 -2.65
CA LEU A 135 -1.79 4.08 -1.20
C LEU A 135 -2.54 5.19 -0.46
N TYR A 136 -2.69 6.37 -1.08
CA TYR A 136 -3.53 7.43 -0.53
C TYR A 136 -4.99 6.97 -0.43
N CYS A 137 -5.55 6.38 -1.49
CA CYS A 137 -6.91 5.84 -1.47
C CYS A 137 -7.09 4.80 -0.35
N GLY A 138 -6.16 3.88 -0.20
CA GLY A 138 -6.21 2.85 0.84
C GLY A 138 -6.11 3.44 2.26
N THR A 139 -5.13 4.29 2.51
CA THR A 139 -4.89 4.87 3.85
C THR A 139 -5.98 5.85 4.29
N GLN A 140 -6.63 6.54 3.36
CA GLN A 140 -7.77 7.41 3.65
C GLN A 140 -9.11 6.65 3.71
N GLY A 141 -9.13 5.34 3.39
CA GLY A 141 -10.35 4.53 3.42
C GLY A 141 -11.34 4.88 2.30
N LEU A 142 -10.86 5.43 1.18
CA LEU A 142 -11.70 5.83 0.04
C LEU A 142 -12.30 4.64 -0.72
N LEU A 143 -11.85 3.43 -0.42
CA LEU A 143 -12.39 2.17 -0.96
C LEU A 143 -13.64 1.69 -0.23
N LYS A 144 -14.21 2.48 0.69
CA LYS A 144 -15.47 2.13 1.35
C LYS A 144 -16.55 1.94 0.27
N GLY A 145 -17.24 0.79 0.30
CA GLY A 145 -18.24 0.45 -0.72
C GLY A 145 -17.70 -0.37 -1.91
N VAL A 146 -16.40 -0.41 -2.15
CA VAL A 146 -15.80 -1.30 -3.15
C VAL A 146 -15.76 -2.73 -2.60
N PRO A 147 -16.33 -3.74 -3.27
CA PRO A 147 -16.21 -5.13 -2.88
C PRO A 147 -14.74 -5.59 -2.88
N LEU A 148 -14.36 -6.49 -1.95
CA LEU A 148 -12.98 -6.92 -1.78
C LEU A 148 -12.38 -7.57 -3.03
N ASP A 149 -13.18 -8.35 -3.76
CA ASP A 149 -12.82 -8.99 -5.02
C ASP A 149 -12.68 -8.01 -6.20
N LYS A 150 -13.17 -6.77 -6.04
CA LYS A 150 -13.14 -5.72 -7.05
C LYS A 150 -12.07 -4.64 -6.80
N VAL A 151 -11.28 -4.77 -5.75
CA VAL A 151 -10.23 -3.78 -5.41
C VAL A 151 -9.22 -3.60 -6.55
N HIS A 152 -8.80 -4.68 -7.21
CA HIS A 152 -7.87 -4.58 -8.35
C HIS A 152 -8.52 -4.00 -9.62
N ASP A 153 -9.81 -4.22 -9.84
CA ASP A 153 -10.53 -3.60 -10.94
C ASP A 153 -10.65 -2.09 -10.69
N PHE A 154 -10.99 -1.69 -9.45
CA PHE A 154 -10.96 -0.29 -9.04
C PHE A 154 -9.58 0.35 -9.23
N GLU A 155 -8.50 -0.30 -8.80
CA GLU A 155 -7.13 0.19 -8.97
C GLU A 155 -6.80 0.51 -10.43
N LYS A 156 -7.11 -0.40 -11.34
CA LYS A 156 -6.87 -0.22 -12.78
C LYS A 156 -7.66 0.95 -13.35
N GLU A 157 -8.96 1.04 -13.04
CA GLU A 157 -9.81 2.11 -13.54
C GLU A 157 -9.42 3.46 -12.93
N PHE A 158 -9.05 3.50 -11.66
CA PHE A 158 -8.58 4.70 -10.99
C PHE A 158 -7.28 5.23 -11.60
N LEU A 159 -6.31 4.37 -11.84
CA LEU A 159 -5.07 4.76 -12.52
C LEU A 159 -5.33 5.18 -13.96
N ARG A 160 -6.21 4.50 -14.69
CA ARG A 160 -6.61 4.88 -16.05
C ARG A 160 -7.21 6.28 -16.07
N GLU A 161 -8.12 6.59 -15.15
CA GLU A 161 -8.74 7.91 -15.04
C GLU A 161 -7.70 8.99 -14.71
N LEU A 162 -6.79 8.73 -13.78
CA LEU A 162 -5.70 9.65 -13.46
C LEU A 162 -4.79 9.93 -14.66
N HIS A 163 -4.46 8.93 -15.46
CA HIS A 163 -3.68 9.12 -16.67
C HIS A 163 -4.43 9.88 -17.76
N THR A 164 -5.74 9.70 -17.86
CA THR A 164 -6.56 10.32 -18.90
C THR A 164 -6.90 11.78 -18.56
N SER A 165 -7.36 12.01 -17.33
CA SER A 165 -7.95 13.31 -16.94
C SER A 165 -7.03 14.15 -16.04
N HIS A 166 -6.10 13.51 -15.31
CA HIS A 166 -5.31 14.14 -14.25
C HIS A 166 -3.79 13.91 -14.35
N GLN A 167 -3.27 13.63 -15.56
CA GLN A 167 -1.85 13.39 -15.77
C GLN A 167 -0.99 14.56 -15.28
N HIS A 168 -1.30 15.79 -15.72
CA HIS A 168 -0.47 16.96 -15.46
C HIS A 168 -0.71 17.60 -14.11
N ASP A 169 -1.93 17.51 -13.60
CA ASP A 169 -2.36 18.21 -12.39
C ASP A 169 -2.31 17.33 -11.12
N VAL A 170 -2.14 16.01 -11.28
CA VAL A 170 -1.96 15.07 -10.18
C VAL A 170 -0.67 14.26 -10.33
N LEU A 171 -0.55 13.40 -11.35
CA LEU A 171 0.55 12.44 -11.44
C LEU A 171 1.92 13.13 -11.61
N ASP A 172 2.05 14.10 -12.51
CA ASP A 172 3.32 14.80 -12.72
C ASP A 172 3.77 15.57 -11.47
N ILE A 173 2.83 16.08 -10.65
CA ILE A 173 3.16 16.75 -9.39
C ILE A 173 3.55 15.71 -8.33
N LEU A 174 2.84 14.59 -8.21
CA LEU A 174 3.19 13.49 -7.28
C LEU A 174 4.59 12.94 -7.57
N LYS A 175 4.98 12.87 -8.84
CA LYS A 175 6.32 12.46 -9.28
C LYS A 175 7.42 13.37 -8.74
N THR A 176 7.14 14.66 -8.52
CA THR A 176 8.09 15.58 -7.85
C THR A 176 8.21 15.34 -6.35
N GLY A 177 7.39 14.46 -5.78
CA GLY A 177 7.33 14.16 -4.36
C GLY A 177 6.49 15.13 -3.54
N THR A 178 5.65 15.92 -4.19
CA THR A 178 4.77 16.91 -3.53
C THR A 178 3.33 16.38 -3.52
N ILE A 179 2.65 16.53 -2.39
CA ILE A 179 1.21 16.32 -2.25
C ILE A 179 0.61 17.52 -1.51
N ASN A 180 -0.28 18.23 -2.16
CA ASN A 180 -1.01 19.40 -1.65
C ASN A 180 -2.50 19.06 -1.47
N ASP A 181 -3.26 20.00 -0.93
CA ASP A 181 -4.67 19.76 -0.64
C ASP A 181 -5.54 19.69 -1.93
N ASP A 182 -5.12 20.35 -3.01
CA ASP A 182 -5.82 20.26 -4.30
C ASP A 182 -5.69 18.87 -4.91
N ILE A 183 -4.47 18.27 -4.83
CA ILE A 183 -4.25 16.88 -5.28
C ILE A 183 -5.08 15.91 -4.45
N ARG A 184 -5.12 16.10 -3.11
CA ARG A 184 -5.93 15.24 -2.24
C ARG A 184 -7.40 15.27 -2.62
N LYS A 185 -7.97 16.47 -2.82
CA LYS A 185 -9.36 16.62 -3.24
C LYS A 185 -9.63 15.90 -4.56
N LYS A 186 -8.76 16.07 -5.55
CA LYS A 186 -8.90 15.39 -6.85
C LYS A 186 -8.86 13.88 -6.71
N LEU A 187 -7.93 13.33 -5.93
CA LEU A 187 -7.86 11.90 -5.65
C LEU A 187 -9.15 11.41 -4.97
N GLU A 188 -9.67 12.16 -4.00
CA GLU A 188 -10.90 11.83 -3.29
C GLU A 188 -12.13 11.90 -4.18
N GLU A 189 -12.25 12.93 -4.99
CA GLU A 189 -13.34 13.11 -5.96
C GLU A 189 -13.34 12.01 -7.01
N THR A 190 -12.18 11.72 -7.61
CA THR A 190 -12.03 10.64 -8.59
C THR A 190 -12.37 9.27 -7.99
N ALA A 191 -11.89 8.99 -6.77
CA ALA A 191 -12.20 7.74 -6.09
C ALA A 191 -13.70 7.60 -5.77
N LYS A 192 -14.36 8.65 -5.30
CA LYS A 192 -15.82 8.68 -5.06
C LYS A 192 -16.61 8.45 -6.32
N GLN A 193 -16.30 9.18 -7.41
CA GLN A 193 -16.98 9.04 -8.69
C GLN A 193 -16.89 7.59 -9.21
N LEU A 194 -15.72 6.98 -9.17
CA LEU A 194 -15.54 5.61 -9.61
C LEU A 194 -16.27 4.60 -8.72
N THR A 195 -16.24 4.79 -7.41
CA THR A 195 -16.99 3.93 -6.49
C THR A 195 -18.49 3.99 -6.75
N CYS A 196 -19.05 5.18 -6.96
CA CYS A 196 -20.44 5.37 -7.34
C CYS A 196 -20.75 4.69 -8.68
N LEU A 197 -19.98 4.97 -9.72
CA LEU A 197 -20.27 4.49 -11.08
C LEU A 197 -20.15 2.97 -11.23
N LEU A 198 -19.21 2.35 -10.51
CA LEU A 198 -18.87 0.95 -10.72
C LEU A 198 -19.54 0.00 -9.72
N TYR A 199 -19.88 0.47 -8.52
CA TYR A 199 -20.20 -0.43 -7.41
C TYR A 199 -21.51 -0.08 -6.67
N THR A 200 -22.22 0.97 -7.01
CA THR A 200 -23.59 1.18 -6.54
C THR A 200 -24.53 0.34 -7.39
N SER A 201 -25.16 -0.64 -6.77
CA SER A 201 -25.91 -1.67 -7.47
C SER A 201 -27.40 -1.35 -7.71
N ASP A 202 -27.90 -0.18 -7.32
CA ASP A 202 -29.33 0.14 -7.47
C ASP A 202 -29.57 1.60 -7.87
N ALA A 203 -30.44 1.78 -8.86
CA ALA A 203 -30.85 3.10 -9.38
C ALA A 203 -31.54 4.01 -8.34
N ALA A 204 -31.80 3.52 -7.13
CA ALA A 204 -32.33 4.30 -6.01
C ALA A 204 -31.22 5.01 -5.20
N ASP A 205 -29.97 4.59 -5.28
CA ASP A 205 -28.81 5.19 -4.59
C ASP A 205 -28.06 6.24 -5.44
N ASP A 206 -28.42 6.40 -6.72
CA ASP A 206 -27.86 7.41 -7.62
C ASP A 206 -28.04 8.85 -7.12
N MET A 207 -28.96 9.08 -6.19
CA MET A 207 -29.20 10.41 -5.61
C MET A 207 -28.22 10.79 -4.50
N GLN A 208 -27.41 9.84 -3.97
CA GLN A 208 -26.41 10.13 -2.93
C GLN A 208 -25.03 10.49 -3.50
N CYS A 209 -24.84 10.38 -4.80
CA CYS A 209 -23.55 10.64 -5.45
C CYS A 209 -23.38 12.11 -5.91
N VAL A 210 -24.39 12.96 -5.76
CA VAL A 210 -24.43 14.31 -6.36
C VAL A 210 -24.34 15.46 -5.33
N ASP A 211 -24.21 15.17 -4.03
CA ASP A 211 -24.03 16.20 -2.98
C ASP A 211 -22.61 16.22 -2.40
#